data_ab5c8c49e674735c215d9fb1fd69fcdd
#
_entry.id   ab5c8c49e674735c215d9fb1fd69fcdd
#
_cell.length_a   1.000
_cell.length_b   1.000
_cell.length_c   1.000
_cell.angle_alpha   90.00
_cell.angle_beta   90.00
_cell.angle_gamma   90.00
#
_symmetry.space_group_name_H-M   'P 1'
#
loop_
_entity.id
_entity.type
_entity.pdbx_description
1 polymer ?
#
loop_
_entity_poly.entity_id
_entity_poly.type
_entity_poly.pdbx_seq_one_letter_code
_entity_poly.pdbx_strand_id
1 'polypeptide(L)'
;MKQMQHIFSVATHDLKRVGMVFLLGLTCCLALQAQHSRRDDDAALRKLQLAEMAIYNLYVDSVNQNKLVEDGIRGMIEKLDPHSSYSTAQETKAMNEPLQGSFEGIGVQFNVVQDTLLVIQPVSNGPSERVGILAGDRIVTVNDSAIAGVKMSKEEIMRRLRGPKGSKVRLGIVRRGIKGVLTFVVVRDKIPVKTLDAYYMIRPTIGYIRIGSFGLTTYKEFMEAVAVLKQQGMNDLILD
;
A
#
# COMPACT_ATOMS: atom_id res chain seq x y z
N MET A 1 48.23 47.81 -52.49
CA MET A 1 47.42 46.62 -52.21
C MET A 1 47.75 45.96 -50.87
N LYS A 2 49.01 45.90 -50.42
CA LYS A 2 49.38 45.27 -49.12
C LYS A 2 48.85 46.00 -47.83
N GLN A 3 48.71 47.33 -47.85
CA GLN A 3 48.23 48.10 -46.69
C GLN A 3 46.73 47.92 -46.40
N MET A 4 45.93 47.70 -47.43
CA MET A 4 44.48 47.49 -47.26
C MET A 4 44.15 46.12 -46.66
N GLN A 5 44.93 45.09 -46.93
CA GLN A 5 44.78 43.75 -46.35
C GLN A 5 45.12 43.70 -44.87
N HIS A 6 46.05 44.56 -44.38
CA HIS A 6 46.41 44.61 -42.95
C HIS A 6 45.34 45.26 -42.11
N ILE A 7 44.63 46.30 -42.64
CA ILE A 7 43.54 46.96 -41.92
C ILE A 7 42.30 46.02 -41.78
N PHE A 8 41.99 45.24 -42.83
CA PHE A 8 40.91 44.26 -42.74
C PHE A 8 41.18 43.08 -41.80
N SER A 9 42.45 42.66 -41.69
CA SER A 9 42.84 41.57 -40.77
C SER A 9 42.78 41.99 -39.30
N VAL A 10 43.12 43.25 -38.97
CA VAL A 10 43.03 43.79 -37.58
C VAL A 10 41.55 43.95 -37.16
N ALA A 11 40.72 44.51 -38.04
CA ALA A 11 39.29 44.72 -37.75
C ALA A 11 38.52 43.39 -37.53
N THR A 12 38.85 42.33 -38.24
CA THR A 12 38.22 41.00 -38.04
C THR A 12 38.70 40.30 -36.77
N HIS A 13 39.94 40.58 -36.33
CA HIS A 13 40.47 40.03 -35.08
C HIS A 13 39.83 40.66 -33.86
N ASP A 14 39.62 41.99 -33.90
CA ASP A 14 38.96 42.70 -32.79
C ASP A 14 37.46 42.39 -32.73
N LEU A 15 36.76 42.20 -33.86
CA LEU A 15 35.36 41.78 -33.89
C LEU A 15 35.16 40.40 -33.30
N LYS A 16 36.09 39.44 -33.54
CA LYS A 16 36.05 38.12 -32.90
C LYS A 16 36.31 38.16 -31.40
N ARG A 17 37.21 39.06 -30.94
CA ARG A 17 37.49 39.26 -29.49
C ARG A 17 36.26 39.86 -28.80
N VAL A 18 35.62 40.87 -29.35
CA VAL A 18 34.39 41.47 -28.82
C VAL A 18 33.25 40.44 -28.77
N GLY A 19 33.08 39.65 -29.83
CA GLY A 19 32.06 38.54 -29.85
C GLY A 19 32.32 37.48 -28.80
N MET A 20 33.61 37.13 -28.55
CA MET A 20 33.98 36.14 -27.54
C MET A 20 33.76 36.67 -26.13
N VAL A 21 34.00 37.95 -25.84
CA VAL A 21 33.75 38.59 -24.55
C VAL A 21 32.23 38.67 -24.30
N PHE A 22 31.42 38.98 -25.32
CA PHE A 22 29.97 39.01 -25.21
C PHE A 22 29.39 37.60 -24.93
N LEU A 23 29.91 36.58 -25.58
CA LEU A 23 29.49 35.18 -25.39
C LEU A 23 29.84 34.69 -23.97
N LEU A 24 31.06 35.02 -23.50
CA LEU A 24 31.50 34.72 -22.12
C LEU A 24 30.66 35.48 -21.06
N GLY A 25 30.29 36.72 -21.33
CA GLY A 25 29.41 37.49 -20.45
C GLY A 25 28.01 36.88 -20.38
N LEU A 26 27.44 36.46 -21.51
CA LEU A 26 26.12 35.85 -21.57
C LEU A 26 26.06 34.48 -20.84
N THR A 27 27.11 33.66 -21.02
CA THR A 27 27.23 32.38 -20.32
C THR A 27 27.42 32.57 -18.82
N CYS A 28 28.14 33.59 -18.40
CA CYS A 28 28.30 33.92 -16.95
C CYS A 28 27.01 34.40 -16.31
N CYS A 29 26.22 35.23 -17.01
CA CYS A 29 24.89 35.66 -16.53
C CYS A 29 23.89 34.48 -16.41
N LEU A 30 23.87 33.57 -17.36
CA LEU A 30 23.01 32.37 -17.30
C LEU A 30 23.44 31.44 -16.17
N ALA A 31 24.74 31.28 -15.93
CA ALA A 31 25.27 30.49 -14.81
C ALA A 31 24.92 31.11 -13.45
N LEU A 32 24.95 32.43 -13.32
CA LEU A 32 24.56 33.15 -12.09
C LEU A 32 23.07 33.02 -11.79
N GLN A 33 22.21 33.07 -12.81
CA GLN A 33 20.76 32.85 -12.63
C GLN A 33 20.44 31.41 -12.21
N ALA A 34 21.12 30.40 -12.80
CA ALA A 34 20.97 29.01 -12.41
C ALA A 34 21.45 28.73 -10.97
N GLN A 35 22.48 29.44 -10.51
CA GLN A 35 22.94 29.34 -9.12
C GLN A 35 22.00 30.02 -8.13
N HIS A 36 21.31 31.09 -8.52
CA HIS A 36 20.35 31.77 -7.63
C HIS A 36 19.12 30.89 -7.37
N SER A 37 18.55 30.29 -8.42
CA SER A 37 17.43 29.34 -8.28
C SER A 37 17.77 28.14 -7.39
N ARG A 38 18.94 27.54 -7.56
CA ARG A 38 19.40 26.43 -6.70
C ARG A 38 19.58 26.81 -5.24
N ARG A 39 20.00 28.05 -4.94
CA ARG A 39 20.18 28.52 -3.55
C ARG A 39 18.85 28.68 -2.82
N ASP A 40 17.80 29.13 -3.51
CA ASP A 40 16.48 29.30 -2.91
C ASP A 40 15.81 27.94 -2.65
N ASP A 41 15.95 26.98 -3.57
CA ASP A 41 15.49 25.59 -3.38
C ASP A 41 16.23 24.92 -2.21
N ASP A 42 17.56 25.11 -2.11
CA ASP A 42 18.35 24.61 -1.00
C ASP A 42 17.94 25.24 0.36
N ALA A 43 17.57 26.53 0.36
CA ALA A 43 17.15 27.23 1.59
C ALA A 43 15.80 26.72 2.10
N ALA A 44 14.85 26.44 1.20
CA ALA A 44 13.55 25.86 1.55
C ALA A 44 13.69 24.44 2.13
N LEU A 45 14.51 23.61 1.49
CA LEU A 45 14.79 22.25 1.96
C LEU A 45 15.50 22.27 3.34
N ARG A 46 16.50 23.13 3.53
CA ARG A 46 17.18 23.31 4.83
C ARG A 46 16.22 23.74 5.93
N LYS A 47 15.27 24.63 5.63
CA LYS A 47 14.27 25.06 6.62
C LYS A 47 13.41 23.88 7.09
N LEU A 48 13.00 22.99 6.16
CA LEU A 48 12.24 21.80 6.49
C LEU A 48 13.06 20.83 7.36
N GLN A 49 14.33 20.60 7.00
CA GLN A 49 15.25 19.76 7.77
C GLN A 49 15.50 20.32 9.18
N LEU A 50 15.69 21.62 9.30
CA LEU A 50 15.89 22.27 10.61
C LEU A 50 14.64 22.18 11.48
N ALA A 51 13.45 22.33 10.89
CA ALA A 51 12.18 22.17 11.62
C ALA A 51 12.01 20.74 12.13
N GLU A 52 12.28 19.74 11.30
CA GLU A 52 12.24 18.33 11.67
C GLU A 52 13.24 18.03 12.81
N MET A 53 14.51 18.46 12.67
CA MET A 53 15.53 18.29 13.70
C MET A 53 15.15 18.98 15.02
N ALA A 54 14.58 20.17 14.95
CA ALA A 54 14.18 20.93 16.15
C ALA A 54 13.04 20.20 16.89
N ILE A 55 12.03 19.70 16.17
CA ILE A 55 10.94 18.94 16.78
C ILE A 55 11.47 17.63 17.37
N TYR A 56 12.28 16.89 16.62
CA TYR A 56 12.80 15.59 17.07
C TYR A 56 13.67 15.71 18.34
N ASN A 57 14.51 16.76 18.44
CA ASN A 57 15.48 16.90 19.52
C ASN A 57 15.01 17.76 20.69
N LEU A 58 14.08 18.72 20.48
CA LEU A 58 13.72 19.73 21.46
C LEU A 58 12.28 19.64 21.95
N TYR A 59 11.46 18.75 21.36
CA TYR A 59 10.09 18.57 21.82
C TYR A 59 10.07 17.89 23.20
N VAL A 60 9.07 18.23 24.03
CA VAL A 60 8.98 17.77 25.42
C VAL A 60 8.79 16.25 25.54
N ASP A 61 8.05 15.65 24.62
CA ASP A 61 7.83 14.22 24.56
C ASP A 61 8.68 13.54 23.49
N SER A 62 8.94 12.25 23.63
CA SER A 62 9.66 11.47 22.62
C SER A 62 8.87 11.38 21.32
N VAL A 63 9.46 11.80 20.22
CA VAL A 63 8.85 11.81 18.88
C VAL A 63 9.46 10.70 18.03
N ASN A 64 8.59 9.93 17.34
CA ASN A 64 9.06 8.99 16.33
C ASN A 64 9.36 9.75 15.03
N GLN A 65 10.64 9.80 14.64
CA GLN A 65 11.13 10.56 13.50
C GLN A 65 10.44 10.17 12.19
N ASN A 66 10.30 8.86 11.91
CA ASN A 66 9.63 8.39 10.68
C ASN A 66 8.18 8.87 10.62
N LYS A 67 7.45 8.74 11.75
CA LYS A 67 6.07 9.22 11.81
C LYS A 67 5.99 10.74 11.64
N LEU A 68 6.90 11.50 12.22
CA LEU A 68 6.96 12.96 12.07
C LEU A 68 7.12 13.36 10.59
N VAL A 69 8.03 12.69 9.87
CA VAL A 69 8.26 12.93 8.44
C VAL A 69 7.03 12.57 7.62
N GLU A 70 6.40 11.43 7.89
CA GLU A 70 5.15 11.02 7.20
C GLU A 70 4.01 12.01 7.45
N ASP A 71 3.82 12.47 8.69
CA ASP A 71 2.82 13.47 9.05
C ASP A 71 3.11 14.83 8.36
N GLY A 72 4.39 15.20 8.24
CA GLY A 72 4.84 16.38 7.48
C GLY A 72 4.49 16.28 5.99
N ILE A 73 4.74 15.12 5.35
CA ILE A 73 4.39 14.86 3.95
C ILE A 73 2.87 14.96 3.77
N ARG A 74 2.08 14.34 4.65
CA ARG A 74 0.60 14.42 4.62
C ARG A 74 0.13 15.86 4.69
N GLY A 75 0.67 16.65 5.63
CA GLY A 75 0.32 18.07 5.79
C GLY A 75 0.68 18.94 4.58
N MET A 76 1.76 18.63 3.87
CA MET A 76 2.11 19.31 2.62
C MET A 76 1.13 18.98 1.50
N ILE A 77 0.78 17.70 1.33
CA ILE A 77 -0.11 17.21 0.27
C ILE A 77 -1.55 17.65 0.49
N GLU A 78 -2.02 17.73 1.75
CA GLU A 78 -3.37 18.19 2.10
C GLU A 78 -3.68 19.61 1.56
N LYS A 79 -2.65 20.42 1.32
CA LYS A 79 -2.78 21.78 0.76
C LYS A 79 -2.81 21.83 -0.76
N LEU A 80 -2.64 20.71 -1.46
CA LEU A 80 -2.64 20.65 -2.91
C LEU A 80 -4.07 20.53 -3.44
N ASP A 81 -4.49 19.36 -3.82
CA ASP A 81 -5.81 19.09 -4.39
C ASP A 81 -6.49 17.91 -3.66
N PRO A 82 -7.84 17.76 -3.77
CA PRO A 82 -8.57 16.71 -3.07
C PRO A 82 -8.23 15.28 -3.54
N HIS A 83 -7.56 15.13 -4.68
CA HIS A 83 -7.20 13.82 -5.25
C HIS A 83 -5.78 13.39 -4.90
N SER A 84 -4.97 14.31 -4.37
CA SER A 84 -3.62 14.02 -3.92
C SER A 84 -3.63 13.40 -2.53
N SER A 85 -3.03 12.21 -2.40
CA SER A 85 -2.90 11.52 -1.12
C SER A 85 -1.53 10.86 -0.99
N TYR A 86 -1.02 10.80 0.24
CA TYR A 86 0.19 10.06 0.56
C TYR A 86 -0.18 8.72 1.21
N SER A 87 0.40 7.65 0.71
CA SER A 87 0.30 6.32 1.32
C SER A 87 1.68 5.79 1.62
N THR A 88 1.87 5.27 2.82
CA THR A 88 3.09 4.56 3.20
C THR A 88 3.23 3.26 2.41
N ALA A 89 4.44 2.70 2.36
CA ALA A 89 4.66 1.41 1.73
C ALA A 89 3.77 0.30 2.32
N GLN A 90 3.50 0.35 3.63
CA GLN A 90 2.63 -0.59 4.32
C GLN A 90 1.16 -0.41 3.92
N GLU A 91 0.66 0.83 3.86
CA GLU A 91 -0.69 1.14 3.40
C GLU A 91 -0.88 0.75 1.94
N THR A 92 0.08 1.09 1.06
CA THR A 92 0.06 0.70 -0.36
C THR A 92 0.03 -0.82 -0.52
N LYS A 93 0.82 -1.56 0.28
CA LYS A 93 0.76 -3.02 0.30
C LYS A 93 -0.63 -3.52 0.70
N ALA A 94 -1.20 -2.98 1.78
CA ALA A 94 -2.53 -3.37 2.26
C ALA A 94 -3.65 -3.06 1.24
N MET A 95 -3.55 -1.93 0.53
CA MET A 95 -4.49 -1.57 -0.55
C MET A 95 -4.39 -2.51 -1.76
N ASN A 96 -3.18 -2.98 -2.08
CA ASN A 96 -2.94 -3.84 -3.24
C ASN A 96 -3.18 -5.34 -2.94
N GLU A 97 -3.15 -5.77 -1.69
CA GLU A 97 -3.36 -7.17 -1.31
C GLU A 97 -4.66 -7.78 -1.88
N PRO A 98 -5.84 -7.13 -1.78
CA PRO A 98 -7.07 -7.68 -2.36
C PRO A 98 -6.97 -7.86 -3.88
N LEU A 99 -6.27 -6.95 -4.57
CA LEU A 99 -6.07 -7.02 -6.02
C LEU A 99 -5.16 -8.19 -6.43
N GLN A 100 -4.22 -8.59 -5.55
CA GLN A 100 -3.32 -9.72 -5.79
C GLN A 100 -3.98 -11.09 -5.63
N GLY A 101 -5.28 -11.13 -5.27
CA GLY A 101 -6.04 -12.37 -5.08
C GLY A 101 -5.60 -13.20 -3.88
N SER A 102 -4.83 -12.63 -2.96
CA SER A 102 -4.42 -13.29 -1.72
C SER A 102 -3.81 -12.33 -0.72
N PHE A 103 -3.92 -12.66 0.57
CA PHE A 103 -3.21 -11.96 1.66
C PHE A 103 -2.54 -12.98 2.59
N GLU A 104 -1.60 -12.53 3.44
CA GLU A 104 -0.93 -13.38 4.40
C GLU A 104 -1.50 -13.17 5.81
N GLY A 105 -1.89 -14.27 6.47
CA GLY A 105 -2.50 -14.21 7.80
C GLY A 105 -3.02 -15.56 8.31
N ILE A 106 -3.94 -15.51 9.27
CA ILE A 106 -4.52 -16.69 9.90
C ILE A 106 -5.70 -17.32 9.14
N GLY A 107 -6.32 -16.60 8.19
CA GLY A 107 -7.43 -17.11 7.39
C GLY A 107 -8.74 -17.26 8.17
N VAL A 108 -9.26 -16.16 8.71
CA VAL A 108 -10.60 -16.10 9.32
C VAL A 108 -11.39 -14.92 8.76
N GLN A 109 -12.68 -15.12 8.56
CA GLN A 109 -13.64 -14.03 8.42
C GLN A 109 -14.19 -13.70 9.81
N PHE A 110 -14.23 -12.43 10.18
CA PHE A 110 -14.63 -12.01 11.52
C PHE A 110 -15.39 -10.69 11.53
N ASN A 111 -16.16 -10.49 12.59
CA ASN A 111 -16.71 -9.20 12.97
C ASN A 111 -16.26 -8.84 14.38
N VAL A 112 -16.28 -7.54 14.71
CA VAL A 112 -16.11 -7.05 16.09
C VAL A 112 -17.48 -6.80 16.66
N VAL A 113 -17.84 -7.56 17.70
CA VAL A 113 -19.13 -7.50 18.38
C VAL A 113 -18.87 -7.29 19.86
N GLN A 114 -19.41 -6.23 20.45
CA GLN A 114 -19.20 -5.88 21.86
C GLN A 114 -17.72 -5.92 22.26
N ASP A 115 -16.91 -5.18 21.51
CA ASP A 115 -15.46 -5.07 21.71
C ASP A 115 -14.73 -6.44 21.75
N THR A 116 -15.22 -7.42 21.02
CA THR A 116 -14.64 -8.76 20.93
C THR A 116 -14.65 -9.24 19.48
N LEU A 117 -13.55 -9.85 19.03
CA LEU A 117 -13.48 -10.48 17.72
C LEU A 117 -14.27 -11.79 17.70
N LEU A 118 -15.34 -11.82 16.92
CA LEU A 118 -16.15 -13.01 16.68
C LEU A 118 -15.78 -13.62 15.32
N VAL A 119 -15.34 -14.86 15.31
CA VAL A 119 -15.08 -15.63 14.08
C VAL A 119 -16.43 -15.98 13.42
N ILE A 120 -16.66 -15.46 12.22
CA ILE A 120 -17.82 -15.83 11.40
C ILE A 120 -17.60 -17.20 10.81
N GLN A 121 -16.45 -17.37 10.14
CA GLN A 121 -15.99 -18.68 9.67
C GLN A 121 -14.49 -18.67 9.39
N PRO A 122 -13.76 -19.76 9.60
CA PRO A 122 -12.42 -19.93 9.06
C PRO A 122 -12.48 -20.11 7.54
N VAL A 123 -11.42 -19.69 6.85
CA VAL A 123 -11.27 -19.95 5.41
C VAL A 123 -10.99 -21.42 5.19
N SER A 124 -11.74 -22.04 4.26
CA SER A 124 -11.60 -23.47 3.96
C SER A 124 -10.18 -23.83 3.54
N ASN A 125 -9.64 -24.90 4.12
CA ASN A 125 -8.25 -25.34 4.00
C ASN A 125 -7.21 -24.30 4.50
N GLY A 126 -7.67 -23.27 5.21
CA GLY A 126 -6.82 -22.22 5.76
C GLY A 126 -6.13 -22.61 7.07
N PRO A 127 -5.17 -21.79 7.54
CA PRO A 127 -4.41 -22.08 8.76
C PRO A 127 -5.27 -22.23 10.01
N SER A 128 -6.31 -21.40 10.15
CA SER A 128 -7.19 -21.43 11.32
C SER A 128 -8.09 -22.68 11.35
N GLU A 129 -8.60 -23.10 10.20
CA GLU A 129 -9.38 -24.32 10.10
C GLU A 129 -8.52 -25.55 10.46
N ARG A 130 -7.29 -25.61 9.96
CA ARG A 130 -6.34 -26.72 10.24
C ARG A 130 -6.04 -26.93 11.73
N VAL A 131 -6.07 -25.87 12.52
CA VAL A 131 -5.86 -25.97 13.98
C VAL A 131 -7.15 -26.14 14.77
N GLY A 132 -8.32 -26.17 14.11
CA GLY A 132 -9.61 -26.42 14.73
C GLY A 132 -10.31 -25.19 15.30
N ILE A 133 -10.02 -23.99 14.77
CA ILE A 133 -10.83 -22.78 15.03
C ILE A 133 -12.17 -22.93 14.31
N LEU A 134 -13.26 -22.57 14.98
CA LEU A 134 -14.63 -22.79 14.52
C LEU A 134 -15.39 -21.48 14.36
N ALA A 135 -16.47 -21.49 13.59
CA ALA A 135 -17.45 -20.42 13.56
C ALA A 135 -18.05 -20.21 14.96
N GLY A 136 -18.23 -18.98 15.38
CA GLY A 136 -18.71 -18.61 16.71
C GLY A 136 -17.63 -18.50 17.79
N ASP A 137 -16.37 -18.86 17.51
CA ASP A 137 -15.24 -18.64 18.41
C ASP A 137 -15.01 -17.15 18.63
N ARG A 138 -14.63 -16.77 19.85
CA ARG A 138 -14.26 -15.39 20.19
C ARG A 138 -12.78 -15.32 20.50
N ILE A 139 -12.03 -14.60 19.68
CA ILE A 139 -10.58 -14.40 19.92
C ILE A 139 -10.45 -13.25 20.91
N VAL A 140 -9.87 -13.52 22.06
CA VAL A 140 -9.74 -12.55 23.17
C VAL A 140 -8.31 -12.09 23.39
N THR A 141 -7.31 -12.92 23.00
CA THR A 141 -5.89 -12.53 23.06
C THR A 141 -5.15 -12.90 21.78
N VAL A 142 -4.13 -12.10 21.44
CA VAL A 142 -3.16 -12.37 20.37
C VAL A 142 -1.76 -12.19 20.94
N ASN A 143 -0.94 -13.22 20.87
CA ASN A 143 0.40 -13.29 21.51
C ASN A 143 0.37 -12.80 22.96
N ASP A 144 -0.55 -13.36 23.74
CA ASP A 144 -0.79 -13.08 25.15
C ASP A 144 -1.26 -11.63 25.46
N SER A 145 -1.42 -10.78 24.46
CA SER A 145 -1.97 -9.43 24.59
C SER A 145 -3.47 -9.45 24.40
N ALA A 146 -4.24 -8.83 25.31
CA ALA A 146 -5.69 -8.69 25.18
C ALA A 146 -6.05 -7.87 23.93
N ILE A 147 -7.06 -8.34 23.19
CA ILE A 147 -7.67 -7.63 22.06
C ILE A 147 -9.18 -7.42 22.28
N ALA A 148 -9.75 -8.06 23.28
CA ALA A 148 -11.13 -7.90 23.70
C ALA A 148 -11.22 -7.04 24.96
N GLY A 149 -12.25 -6.18 25.06
CA GLY A 149 -12.48 -5.29 26.21
C GLY A 149 -11.52 -4.08 26.28
N VAL A 150 -10.78 -3.79 25.22
CA VAL A 150 -9.74 -2.73 25.18
C VAL A 150 -10.01 -1.67 24.10
N LYS A 151 -11.19 -1.70 23.47
CA LYS A 151 -11.63 -0.78 22.41
C LYS A 151 -10.63 -0.69 21.24
N MET A 152 -10.04 -1.84 20.89
CA MET A 152 -9.08 -1.91 19.78
C MET A 152 -9.79 -1.75 18.42
N SER A 153 -9.22 -0.95 17.53
CA SER A 153 -9.78 -0.77 16.18
C SER A 153 -9.69 -2.07 15.36
N LYS A 154 -10.59 -2.23 14.39
CA LYS A 154 -10.60 -3.38 13.49
C LYS A 154 -9.29 -3.50 12.70
N GLU A 155 -8.72 -2.38 12.30
CA GLU A 155 -7.45 -2.27 11.58
C GLU A 155 -6.30 -2.79 12.43
N GLU A 156 -6.24 -2.41 13.71
CA GLU A 156 -5.22 -2.88 14.64
C GLU A 156 -5.35 -4.38 14.91
N ILE A 157 -6.58 -4.88 15.07
CA ILE A 157 -6.85 -6.32 15.19
C ILE A 157 -6.35 -7.06 13.94
N MET A 158 -6.71 -6.58 12.75
CA MET A 158 -6.24 -7.17 11.48
C MET A 158 -4.72 -7.18 11.40
N ARG A 159 -4.06 -6.08 11.76
CA ARG A 159 -2.59 -5.97 11.76
C ARG A 159 -1.94 -7.04 12.64
N ARG A 160 -2.51 -7.35 13.81
CA ARG A 160 -2.00 -8.39 14.72
C ARG A 160 -2.23 -9.81 14.23
N LEU A 161 -3.33 -10.05 13.51
CA LEU A 161 -3.66 -11.36 12.94
C LEU A 161 -2.90 -11.64 11.64
N ARG A 162 -2.59 -10.60 10.85
CA ARG A 162 -1.77 -10.68 9.65
C ARG A 162 -0.29 -10.85 10.00
N GLY A 163 0.50 -11.23 9.02
CA GLY A 163 1.95 -11.33 9.12
C GLY A 163 2.52 -12.31 8.12
N PRO A 164 3.84 -12.36 7.97
CA PRO A 164 4.51 -13.15 6.95
C PRO A 164 4.13 -14.63 7.01
N LYS A 165 3.95 -15.26 5.84
CA LYS A 165 3.76 -16.69 5.70
C LYS A 165 4.85 -17.46 6.50
N GLY A 166 4.44 -18.49 7.24
CA GLY A 166 5.31 -19.30 8.09
C GLY A 166 5.51 -18.73 9.50
N SER A 167 5.19 -17.47 9.76
CA SER A 167 5.24 -16.91 11.11
C SER A 167 4.13 -17.49 11.99
N LYS A 168 4.40 -17.67 13.29
CA LYS A 168 3.44 -18.20 14.26
C LYS A 168 2.75 -17.08 15.01
N VAL A 169 1.48 -17.28 15.34
CA VAL A 169 0.71 -16.43 16.24
C VAL A 169 -0.03 -17.30 17.24
N ARG A 170 0.00 -16.91 18.52
CA ARG A 170 -0.75 -17.55 19.58
C ARG A 170 -2.08 -16.81 19.79
N LEU A 171 -3.17 -17.54 19.76
CA LEU A 171 -4.51 -17.03 19.93
C LEU A 171 -5.15 -17.61 21.20
N GLY A 172 -5.69 -16.75 22.06
CA GLY A 172 -6.57 -17.19 23.15
C GLY A 172 -8.02 -17.03 22.69
N ILE A 173 -8.77 -18.12 22.79
CA ILE A 173 -10.13 -18.22 22.26
C ILE A 173 -11.10 -18.64 23.34
N VAL A 174 -12.23 -17.94 23.45
CA VAL A 174 -13.38 -18.35 24.22
C VAL A 174 -14.41 -19.01 23.29
N ARG A 175 -14.76 -20.25 23.59
CA ARG A 175 -15.72 -21.04 22.81
C ARG A 175 -16.95 -21.34 23.64
N ARG A 176 -18.13 -21.16 23.03
CA ARG A 176 -19.41 -21.46 23.70
C ARG A 176 -19.46 -22.92 24.17
N GLY A 177 -19.86 -23.15 25.44
CA GLY A 177 -19.94 -24.47 26.03
C GLY A 177 -18.63 -25.03 26.59
N ILE A 178 -17.51 -24.34 26.41
CA ILE A 178 -16.22 -24.74 27.00
C ILE A 178 -15.80 -23.70 28.05
N LYS A 179 -15.45 -24.15 29.24
CA LYS A 179 -14.95 -23.27 30.31
C LYS A 179 -13.49 -22.91 30.07
N GLY A 180 -13.16 -21.65 30.26
CA GLY A 180 -11.80 -21.13 30.16
C GLY A 180 -11.42 -20.68 28.74
N VAL A 181 -10.16 -20.31 28.58
CA VAL A 181 -9.59 -19.83 27.31
C VAL A 181 -8.80 -20.98 26.67
N LEU A 182 -9.18 -21.32 25.46
CA LEU A 182 -8.45 -22.26 24.62
C LEU A 182 -7.27 -21.56 23.95
N THR A 183 -6.12 -22.19 23.91
CA THR A 183 -4.93 -21.66 23.23
C THR A 183 -4.69 -22.40 21.92
N PHE A 184 -4.60 -21.63 20.82
CA PHE A 184 -4.24 -22.14 19.50
C PHE A 184 -3.00 -21.45 19.00
N VAL A 185 -2.06 -22.23 18.43
CA VAL A 185 -0.90 -21.69 17.71
C VAL A 185 -1.15 -21.86 16.22
N VAL A 186 -1.37 -20.73 15.54
CA VAL A 186 -1.62 -20.72 14.10
C VAL A 186 -0.35 -20.33 13.36
N VAL A 187 0.05 -21.14 12.38
CA VAL A 187 1.12 -20.79 11.43
C VAL A 187 0.47 -20.04 10.28
N ARG A 188 0.81 -18.75 10.13
CA ARG A 188 0.25 -17.91 9.07
C ARG A 188 0.61 -18.43 7.69
N ASP A 189 -0.32 -18.27 6.74
CA ASP A 189 -0.13 -18.74 5.38
C ASP A 189 -0.73 -17.73 4.39
N LYS A 190 -0.50 -17.96 3.11
CA LYS A 190 -1.12 -17.22 2.01
C LYS A 190 -2.58 -17.66 1.88
N ILE A 191 -3.50 -16.75 2.10
CA ILE A 191 -4.95 -16.97 2.07
C ILE A 191 -5.48 -16.52 0.71
N PRO A 192 -6.01 -17.41 -0.13
CA PRO A 192 -6.58 -17.01 -1.41
C PRO A 192 -7.86 -16.20 -1.20
N VAL A 193 -8.00 -15.12 -1.95
CA VAL A 193 -9.22 -14.34 -2.05
C VAL A 193 -9.81 -14.63 -3.42
N LYS A 194 -10.95 -15.33 -3.44
CA LYS A 194 -11.67 -15.57 -4.69
C LYS A 194 -12.38 -14.29 -5.12
N THR A 195 -12.34 -14.03 -6.40
CA THR A 195 -13.02 -12.90 -7.04
C THR A 195 -14.40 -13.28 -7.58
N LEU A 196 -14.63 -14.58 -7.80
CA LEU A 196 -15.92 -15.13 -8.14
C LEU A 196 -16.64 -15.62 -6.88
N ASP A 197 -17.85 -15.08 -6.63
CA ASP A 197 -18.69 -15.48 -5.51
C ASP A 197 -19.40 -16.82 -5.77
N ALA A 198 -19.87 -17.01 -7.01
CA ALA A 198 -20.60 -18.20 -7.41
C ALA A 198 -20.51 -18.47 -8.91
N TYR A 199 -20.54 -19.74 -9.31
CA TYR A 199 -20.81 -20.17 -10.68
C TYR A 199 -21.52 -21.53 -10.67
N TYR A 200 -22.59 -21.65 -11.44
CA TYR A 200 -23.41 -22.87 -11.53
C TYR A 200 -24.34 -22.85 -12.75
N MET A 201 -24.86 -24.00 -13.10
CA MET A 201 -25.92 -24.11 -14.13
C MET A 201 -27.27 -23.73 -13.51
N ILE A 202 -27.89 -22.63 -13.96
CA ILE A 202 -29.23 -22.19 -13.52
C ILE A 202 -30.33 -22.94 -14.26
N ARG A 203 -30.05 -23.41 -15.49
CA ARG A 203 -30.85 -24.28 -16.33
C ARG A 203 -29.94 -25.23 -17.12
N PRO A 204 -30.45 -26.31 -17.74
CA PRO A 204 -29.61 -27.29 -18.46
C PRO A 204 -28.65 -26.70 -19.48
N THR A 205 -28.97 -25.51 -20.08
CA THR A 205 -28.14 -24.85 -21.10
C THR A 205 -27.68 -23.47 -20.69
N ILE A 206 -28.10 -22.95 -19.51
CA ILE A 206 -27.80 -21.58 -19.08
C ILE A 206 -26.94 -21.64 -17.83
N GLY A 207 -25.70 -21.13 -17.96
CA GLY A 207 -24.77 -20.91 -16.86
C GLY A 207 -24.97 -19.56 -16.21
N TYR A 208 -24.59 -19.46 -14.93
CA TYR A 208 -24.53 -18.20 -14.16
C TYR A 208 -23.18 -18.08 -13.54
N ILE A 209 -22.58 -16.90 -13.66
CA ILE A 209 -21.34 -16.52 -12.97
C ILE A 209 -21.55 -15.18 -12.29
N ARG A 210 -21.19 -15.10 -11.00
CA ARG A 210 -21.17 -13.86 -10.23
C ARG A 210 -19.75 -13.47 -9.89
N ILE A 211 -19.36 -12.24 -10.31
CA ILE A 211 -18.09 -11.62 -9.98
C ILE A 211 -18.29 -10.63 -8.81
N GLY A 212 -17.81 -10.99 -7.61
CA GLY A 212 -17.95 -10.15 -6.43
C GLY A 212 -16.91 -9.03 -6.37
N SER A 213 -15.75 -9.21 -7.01
CA SER A 213 -14.69 -8.19 -7.07
C SER A 213 -13.77 -8.45 -8.26
N PHE A 214 -13.03 -7.40 -8.68
CA PHE A 214 -12.04 -7.52 -9.74
C PHE A 214 -10.61 -7.48 -9.16
N GLY A 215 -9.76 -8.41 -9.58
CA GLY A 215 -8.36 -8.52 -9.20
C GLY A 215 -7.54 -9.24 -10.27
N LEU A 216 -6.26 -9.47 -9.99
CA LEU A 216 -5.34 -10.13 -10.93
C LEU A 216 -5.72 -11.58 -11.24
N THR A 217 -6.50 -12.23 -10.36
CA THR A 217 -6.93 -13.62 -10.52
C THR A 217 -8.28 -13.77 -11.22
N THR A 218 -9.06 -12.69 -11.38
CA THR A 218 -10.43 -12.72 -11.90
C THR A 218 -10.53 -13.37 -13.26
N TYR A 219 -9.65 -13.00 -14.19
CA TYR A 219 -9.66 -13.57 -15.54
C TYR A 219 -9.45 -15.11 -15.51
N LYS A 220 -8.48 -15.56 -14.74
CA LYS A 220 -8.17 -16.98 -14.60
C LYS A 220 -9.37 -17.74 -13.99
N GLU A 221 -9.90 -17.24 -12.87
CA GLU A 221 -11.04 -17.83 -12.18
C GLU A 221 -12.29 -17.88 -13.09
N PHE A 222 -12.54 -16.80 -13.84
CA PHE A 222 -13.63 -16.71 -14.80
C PHE A 222 -13.50 -17.77 -15.91
N MET A 223 -12.31 -17.89 -16.52
CA MET A 223 -12.06 -18.88 -17.57
C MET A 223 -12.21 -20.32 -17.06
N GLU A 224 -11.76 -20.61 -15.84
CA GLU A 224 -11.95 -21.91 -15.19
C GLU A 224 -13.44 -22.19 -14.96
N ALA A 225 -14.21 -21.22 -14.47
CA ALA A 225 -15.65 -21.34 -14.28
C ALA A 225 -16.39 -21.58 -15.60
N VAL A 226 -16.06 -20.82 -16.65
CA VAL A 226 -16.63 -21.00 -18.00
C VAL A 226 -16.33 -22.39 -18.54
N ALA A 227 -15.09 -22.89 -18.36
CA ALA A 227 -14.73 -24.23 -18.81
C ALA A 227 -15.57 -25.33 -18.13
N VAL A 228 -15.74 -25.20 -16.79
CA VAL A 228 -16.59 -26.13 -16.02
C VAL A 228 -18.06 -26.11 -16.51
N LEU A 229 -18.62 -24.89 -16.66
CA LEU A 229 -20.03 -24.76 -17.11
C LEU A 229 -20.23 -25.25 -18.54
N LYS A 230 -19.27 -25.05 -19.44
CA LYS A 230 -19.32 -25.62 -20.81
C LYS A 230 -19.28 -27.13 -20.81
N GLN A 231 -18.51 -27.77 -19.95
CA GLN A 231 -18.50 -29.22 -19.78
C GLN A 231 -19.86 -29.75 -19.28
N GLN A 232 -20.63 -28.91 -18.56
CA GLN A 232 -21.97 -29.21 -18.08
C GLN A 232 -23.07 -28.91 -19.13
N GLY A 233 -22.71 -28.44 -20.33
CA GLY A 233 -23.64 -28.19 -21.44
C GLY A 233 -24.10 -26.74 -21.57
N MET A 234 -23.38 -25.77 -20.98
CA MET A 234 -23.72 -24.35 -21.10
C MET A 234 -23.59 -23.84 -22.54
N ASN A 235 -24.68 -23.26 -23.07
CA ASN A 235 -24.71 -22.51 -24.33
C ASN A 235 -24.77 -20.99 -24.10
N ASP A 236 -25.56 -20.59 -23.11
CA ASP A 236 -25.77 -19.17 -22.74
C ASP A 236 -25.24 -18.87 -21.36
N LEU A 237 -24.76 -17.65 -21.14
CA LEU A 237 -24.19 -17.22 -19.86
C LEU A 237 -24.91 -15.97 -19.35
N ILE A 238 -25.31 -16.02 -18.08
CA ILE A 238 -25.69 -14.83 -17.29
C ILE A 238 -24.46 -14.43 -16.47
N LEU A 239 -23.95 -13.24 -16.70
CA LEU A 239 -22.86 -12.64 -15.97
C LEU A 239 -23.38 -11.51 -15.08
N ASP A 240 -23.14 -11.60 -13.75
CA ASP A 240 -23.58 -10.68 -12.71
C ASP A 240 -22.34 -10.09 -11.97
#